data_692bda4ea6c1965ae9d63e015f03fbf2
#
_entry.id   692bda4ea6c1965ae9d63e015f03fbf2
#
_cell.length_a   1.000
_cell.length_b   1.000
_cell.length_c   1.000
_cell.angle_alpha   90.00
_cell.angle_beta   90.00
_cell.angle_gamma   90.00
#
_symmetry.space_group_name_H-M   'P 1'
#
loop_
_entity.id
_entity.type
_entity.pdbx_description
1 polymer ?
#
loop_
_entity_poly.entity_id
_entity_poly.type
_entity_poly.pdbx_seq_one_letter_code
_entity_poly.pdbx_strand_id
1 'polypeptide(L)'
;MAAVNWISHQLQNALWESLPNTLGITADGAFWIIAVLTATGVAVGVTVWLMPGHGGADPATTELVAPPLKLVVLPGVAIALIIGLAGGVSLGPENPIIAIAVGISVWGAARWLPRAPAQSIVIVATAGILGAMFGTPVAAALLLTEMLSEFRAPGAMWDKLFAPLVAAGAGSIVTILMGEGMALPQLPAYSLNNAIDVLSALAVAAVAAGLGVLTAMCLPPLHRLLHSLRHPVIYLGTGGLVLGLLGAIGGTVTLFKGADQSVELVQNAPTMSATHLGLVTFIKVAALLVSAAASFRGGRIFPSLFIGVALGLFINALIPGIPMTLAVACAVMGYVLAIGRSGWLALLIAAAVAGSPAVLGVLCIAILPAWLIVTRAPQMIVRNREAVAA
;
A
#
# COMPACT_ATOMS: atom_id res chain seq x y z
N MET A 1 -5.28 4.84 -14.35
CA MET A 1 -5.35 3.69 -13.42
C MET A 1 -5.73 2.42 -14.17
N ALA A 2 -6.92 2.32 -14.77
CA ALA A 2 -7.38 1.12 -15.48
C ALA A 2 -6.38 0.58 -16.53
N ALA A 3 -5.81 1.43 -17.38
CA ALA A 3 -4.82 0.99 -18.37
C ALA A 3 -3.57 0.37 -17.73
N VAL A 4 -3.06 0.95 -16.63
CA VAL A 4 -1.90 0.42 -15.90
C VAL A 4 -2.25 -0.93 -15.29
N ASN A 5 -3.41 -1.04 -14.64
CA ASN A 5 -3.88 -2.30 -14.04
C ASN A 5 -4.06 -3.38 -15.12
N TRP A 6 -4.70 -3.04 -16.24
CA TRP A 6 -4.92 -3.98 -17.33
C TRP A 6 -3.60 -4.52 -17.91
N ILE A 7 -2.66 -3.62 -18.23
CA ILE A 7 -1.34 -4.01 -18.76
C ILE A 7 -0.58 -4.86 -17.74
N SER A 8 -0.58 -4.45 -16.46
CA SER A 8 0.09 -5.21 -15.40
C SER A 8 -0.51 -6.61 -15.25
N HIS A 9 -1.84 -6.74 -15.36
CA HIS A 9 -2.54 -8.02 -15.25
C HIS A 9 -2.21 -8.93 -16.45
N GLN A 10 -2.18 -8.40 -17.69
CA GLN A 10 -1.77 -9.18 -18.87
C GLN A 10 -0.33 -9.68 -18.74
N LEU A 11 0.57 -8.82 -18.28
CA LEU A 11 1.98 -9.20 -18.08
C LEU A 11 2.10 -10.20 -16.89
N GLN A 12 1.32 -10.03 -15.83
CA GLN A 12 1.26 -10.98 -14.72
C GLN A 12 0.81 -12.36 -15.19
N ASN A 13 -0.28 -12.45 -15.96
CA ASN A 13 -0.77 -13.73 -16.52
C ASN A 13 0.27 -14.37 -17.44
N ALA A 14 0.98 -13.56 -18.25
CA ALA A 14 2.07 -14.06 -19.06
C ALA A 14 3.20 -14.68 -18.23
N LEU A 15 3.63 -13.99 -17.15
CA LEU A 15 4.76 -14.42 -16.32
C LEU A 15 4.41 -15.57 -15.36
N TRP A 16 3.19 -15.61 -14.83
CA TRP A 16 2.82 -16.55 -13.77
C TRP A 16 1.90 -17.68 -14.21
N GLU A 17 1.34 -17.63 -15.42
CA GLU A 17 0.50 -18.69 -15.97
C GLU A 17 1.05 -19.21 -17.32
N SER A 18 1.15 -18.33 -18.32
CA SER A 18 1.46 -18.77 -19.70
C SER A 18 2.87 -19.30 -19.84
N LEU A 19 3.89 -18.58 -19.35
CA LEU A 19 5.29 -18.99 -19.45
C LEU A 19 5.59 -20.27 -18.67
N PRO A 20 5.19 -20.42 -17.38
CA PRO A 20 5.39 -21.67 -16.66
C PRO A 20 4.76 -22.87 -17.36
N ASN A 21 3.53 -22.72 -17.84
CA ASN A 21 2.80 -23.77 -18.55
C ASN A 21 3.52 -24.19 -19.84
N THR A 22 4.05 -23.23 -20.63
CA THR A 22 4.78 -23.53 -21.86
C THR A 22 6.14 -24.20 -21.61
N LEU A 23 6.77 -23.89 -20.48
CA LEU A 23 8.06 -24.45 -20.08
C LEU A 23 7.92 -25.77 -19.29
N GLY A 24 6.69 -26.18 -18.94
CA GLY A 24 6.43 -27.36 -18.10
C GLY A 24 6.92 -27.22 -16.66
N ILE A 25 6.96 -25.98 -16.14
CA ILE A 25 7.43 -25.63 -14.79
C ILE A 25 6.21 -25.20 -13.98
N THR A 26 6.22 -25.49 -12.68
CA THR A 26 5.18 -25.01 -11.76
C THR A 26 5.43 -23.56 -11.39
N ALA A 27 4.41 -22.71 -11.53
CA ALA A 27 4.49 -21.28 -11.16
C ALA A 27 4.84 -21.05 -9.67
N ASP A 28 4.43 -21.99 -8.80
CA ASP A 28 4.73 -21.98 -7.37
C ASP A 28 6.12 -22.56 -7.04
N GLY A 29 6.87 -23.02 -8.04
CA GLY A 29 8.20 -23.54 -7.84
C GLY A 29 9.18 -22.47 -7.36
N ALA A 30 9.97 -22.77 -6.31
CA ALA A 30 10.93 -21.84 -5.73
C ALA A 30 11.88 -21.24 -6.76
N PHE A 31 12.34 -22.04 -7.72
CA PHE A 31 13.21 -21.60 -8.81
C PHE A 31 12.53 -20.52 -9.67
N TRP A 32 11.26 -20.74 -10.05
CA TRP A 32 10.51 -19.78 -10.88
C TRP A 32 10.26 -18.46 -10.16
N ILE A 33 9.83 -18.53 -8.91
CA ILE A 33 9.61 -17.35 -8.06
C ILE A 33 10.89 -16.50 -7.95
N ILE A 34 12.04 -17.16 -7.68
CA ILE A 34 13.34 -16.47 -7.56
C ILE A 34 13.75 -15.86 -8.91
N ALA A 35 13.59 -16.60 -9.99
CA ALA A 35 13.97 -16.13 -11.33
C ALA A 35 13.14 -14.91 -11.77
N VAL A 36 11.81 -14.97 -11.63
CA VAL A 36 10.90 -13.89 -12.02
C VAL A 36 11.16 -12.63 -11.20
N LEU A 37 11.26 -12.75 -9.89
CA LEU A 37 11.48 -11.57 -9.03
C LEU A 37 12.87 -10.95 -9.22
N THR A 38 13.90 -11.77 -9.45
CA THR A 38 15.24 -11.28 -9.78
C THR A 38 15.24 -10.56 -11.13
N ALA A 39 14.63 -11.15 -12.16
CA ALA A 39 14.49 -10.54 -13.48
C ALA A 39 13.68 -9.22 -13.40
N THR A 40 12.60 -9.21 -12.60
CA THR A 40 11.82 -8.00 -12.32
C THR A 40 12.67 -6.91 -11.67
N GLY A 41 13.49 -7.25 -10.68
CA GLY A 41 14.39 -6.30 -10.04
C GLY A 41 15.40 -5.70 -11.03
N VAL A 42 16.01 -6.54 -11.88
CA VAL A 42 16.91 -6.09 -12.93
C VAL A 42 16.19 -5.19 -13.95
N ALA A 43 14.99 -5.58 -14.41
CA ALA A 43 14.22 -4.82 -15.40
C ALA A 43 13.79 -3.44 -14.87
N VAL A 44 13.31 -3.37 -13.62
CA VAL A 44 13.01 -2.09 -12.95
C VAL A 44 14.31 -1.28 -12.77
N GLY A 45 15.42 -1.93 -12.41
CA GLY A 45 16.73 -1.28 -12.29
C GLY A 45 17.20 -0.65 -13.59
N VAL A 46 17.06 -1.35 -14.71
CA VAL A 46 17.37 -0.84 -16.06
C VAL A 46 16.45 0.34 -16.40
N THR A 47 15.16 0.24 -16.08
CA THR A 47 14.21 1.35 -16.29
C THR A 47 14.61 2.59 -15.50
N VAL A 48 14.95 2.43 -14.22
CA VAL A 48 15.41 3.53 -13.36
C VAL A 48 16.74 4.13 -13.85
N TRP A 49 17.63 3.32 -14.41
CA TRP A 49 18.91 3.78 -14.93
C TRP A 49 18.78 4.55 -16.24
N LEU A 50 17.97 4.05 -17.20
CA LEU A 50 17.91 4.59 -18.55
C LEU A 50 16.87 5.70 -18.74
N MET A 51 15.75 5.67 -17.98
CA MET A 51 14.64 6.58 -18.21
C MET A 51 14.90 7.98 -17.62
N PRO A 52 14.45 9.04 -18.30
CA PRO A 52 14.52 10.41 -17.78
C PRO A 52 13.89 10.53 -16.41
N GLY A 53 14.57 11.22 -15.48
CA GLY A 53 14.10 11.39 -14.11
C GLY A 53 14.11 10.10 -13.26
N HIS A 54 14.89 9.09 -13.71
CA HIS A 54 15.14 7.86 -12.95
C HIS A 54 13.88 7.10 -12.51
N GLY A 55 12.83 7.10 -13.36
CA GLY A 55 11.54 6.47 -13.01
C GLY A 55 10.84 7.11 -11.83
N GLY A 56 11.01 8.41 -11.61
CA GLY A 56 10.42 9.17 -10.51
C GLY A 56 11.21 9.14 -9.20
N ALA A 57 10.68 9.81 -8.20
CA ALA A 57 11.31 9.88 -6.87
C ALA A 57 11.34 8.49 -6.19
N ASP A 58 12.34 8.30 -5.32
CA ASP A 58 12.43 7.09 -4.50
C ASP A 58 11.25 7.02 -3.52
N PRO A 59 10.40 5.98 -3.57
CA PRO A 59 9.27 5.85 -2.67
C PRO A 59 9.65 5.76 -1.20
N ALA A 60 10.87 5.33 -0.89
CA ALA A 60 11.37 5.30 0.49
C ALA A 60 11.58 6.71 1.07
N THR A 61 11.74 7.73 0.22
CA THR A 61 12.00 9.12 0.63
C THR A 61 10.79 10.04 0.46
N THR A 62 9.68 9.55 -0.12
CA THR A 62 8.49 10.34 -0.45
C THR A 62 7.27 9.93 0.37
N GLU A 63 6.40 10.90 0.64
CA GLU A 63 5.08 10.69 1.22
C GLU A 63 4.07 10.25 0.16
N LEU A 64 2.83 9.97 0.58
CA LEU A 64 1.74 9.55 -0.33
C LEU A 64 1.47 10.61 -1.41
N VAL A 65 1.56 11.88 -1.07
CA VAL A 65 1.41 13.00 -2.00
C VAL A 65 2.73 13.73 -2.13
N ALA A 66 3.30 13.64 -3.32
CA ALA A 66 4.56 14.27 -3.69
C ALA A 66 4.32 15.46 -4.64
N PRO A 67 5.29 16.38 -4.80
CA PRO A 67 5.22 17.42 -5.81
C PRO A 67 4.97 16.85 -7.21
N PRO A 68 4.25 17.57 -8.08
CA PRO A 68 3.90 17.09 -9.41
C PRO A 68 5.14 16.83 -10.27
N LEU A 69 5.18 15.65 -10.88
CA LEU A 69 6.27 15.25 -11.77
C LEU A 69 6.11 15.88 -13.16
N LYS A 70 7.24 16.16 -13.81
CA LYS A 70 7.25 16.59 -15.22
C LYS A 70 6.80 15.44 -16.12
N LEU A 71 6.08 15.75 -17.21
CA LEU A 71 5.57 14.75 -18.18
C LEU A 71 6.64 13.76 -18.68
N VAL A 72 7.84 14.24 -18.90
CA VAL A 72 8.96 13.42 -19.42
C VAL A 72 9.35 12.28 -18.48
N VAL A 73 9.04 12.40 -17.19
CA VAL A 73 9.34 11.39 -16.16
C VAL A 73 8.25 10.32 -16.07
N LEU A 74 7.00 10.66 -16.41
CA LEU A 74 5.83 9.79 -16.22
C LEU A 74 5.92 8.43 -16.93
N PRO A 75 6.43 8.31 -18.17
CA PRO A 75 6.60 7.01 -18.82
C PRO A 75 7.51 6.07 -18.02
N GLY A 76 8.63 6.59 -17.49
CA GLY A 76 9.53 5.79 -16.67
C GLY A 76 8.88 5.29 -15.37
N VAL A 77 8.05 6.14 -14.73
CA VAL A 77 7.27 5.76 -13.54
C VAL A 77 6.26 4.65 -13.88
N ALA A 78 5.54 4.81 -15.00
CA ALA A 78 4.53 3.84 -15.44
C ALA A 78 5.16 2.48 -15.77
N ILE A 79 6.26 2.46 -16.53
CA ILE A 79 6.96 1.23 -16.91
C ILE A 79 7.49 0.51 -15.65
N ALA A 80 8.18 1.24 -14.75
CA ALA A 80 8.71 0.66 -13.53
C ALA A 80 7.61 0.10 -12.62
N LEU A 81 6.45 0.79 -12.53
CA LEU A 81 5.29 0.33 -11.80
C LEU A 81 4.69 -0.95 -12.42
N ILE A 82 4.45 -0.95 -13.73
CA ILE A 82 3.85 -2.10 -14.44
C ILE A 82 4.72 -3.35 -14.28
N ILE A 83 6.03 -3.22 -14.49
CA ILE A 83 6.98 -4.34 -14.32
C ILE A 83 6.97 -4.83 -12.87
N GLY A 84 7.00 -3.93 -11.87
CA GLY A 84 6.98 -4.29 -10.46
C GLY A 84 5.69 -5.01 -10.04
N LEU A 85 4.52 -4.49 -10.46
CA LEU A 85 3.23 -5.10 -10.16
C LEU A 85 3.09 -6.48 -10.79
N ALA A 86 3.44 -6.61 -12.07
CA ALA A 86 3.35 -7.87 -12.78
C ALA A 86 4.35 -8.91 -12.27
N GLY A 87 5.54 -8.48 -11.87
CA GLY A 87 6.61 -9.35 -11.37
C GLY A 87 6.45 -9.84 -9.95
N GLY A 88 5.44 -9.39 -9.21
CA GLY A 88 5.16 -9.89 -7.85
C GLY A 88 5.81 -9.11 -6.71
N VAL A 89 6.29 -7.87 -6.97
CA VAL A 89 6.87 -7.00 -5.94
C VAL A 89 5.83 -6.65 -4.89
N SER A 90 6.23 -6.65 -3.62
CA SER A 90 5.34 -6.40 -2.47
C SER A 90 5.13 -4.91 -2.20
N LEU A 91 4.61 -4.20 -3.22
CA LEU A 91 4.18 -2.80 -3.14
C LEU A 91 2.88 -2.61 -3.93
N GLY A 92 2.08 -1.63 -3.52
CA GLY A 92 0.85 -1.26 -4.21
C GLY A 92 1.07 -0.16 -5.27
N PRO A 93 0.08 0.12 -6.10
CA PRO A 93 0.20 1.10 -7.18
C PRO A 93 -0.01 2.56 -6.73
N GLU A 94 -0.31 2.83 -5.45
CA GLU A 94 -0.88 4.08 -4.96
C GLU A 94 -0.04 5.30 -5.34
N ASN A 95 1.21 5.34 -4.84
CA ASN A 95 2.07 6.51 -5.03
C ASN A 95 2.38 6.80 -6.51
N PRO A 96 2.77 5.80 -7.33
CA PRO A 96 3.02 6.04 -8.74
C PRO A 96 1.78 6.46 -9.53
N ILE A 97 0.61 5.88 -9.25
CA ILE A 97 -0.63 6.24 -9.94
C ILE A 97 -1.05 7.67 -9.58
N ILE A 98 -0.96 8.06 -8.30
CA ILE A 98 -1.20 9.44 -7.88
C ILE A 98 -0.23 10.39 -8.61
N ALA A 99 1.07 10.06 -8.63
CA ALA A 99 2.08 10.89 -9.28
C ALA A 99 1.82 11.07 -10.79
N ILE A 100 1.44 10.00 -11.49
CA ILE A 100 1.08 10.04 -12.91
C ILE A 100 -0.16 10.90 -13.14
N ALA A 101 -1.23 10.67 -12.38
CA ALA A 101 -2.49 11.40 -12.52
C ALA A 101 -2.32 12.90 -12.21
N VAL A 102 -1.62 13.22 -11.13
CA VAL A 102 -1.31 14.61 -10.75
C VAL A 102 -0.45 15.29 -11.82
N GLY A 103 0.60 14.62 -12.32
CA GLY A 103 1.47 15.16 -13.36
C GLY A 103 0.71 15.48 -14.64
N ILE A 104 -0.16 14.58 -15.12
CA ILE A 104 -1.01 14.79 -16.30
C ILE A 104 -2.01 15.91 -16.04
N SER A 105 -2.65 15.94 -14.88
CA SER A 105 -3.67 16.94 -14.54
C SER A 105 -3.08 18.37 -14.45
N VAL A 106 -1.90 18.50 -13.81
CA VAL A 106 -1.22 19.79 -13.70
C VAL A 106 -0.77 20.29 -15.09
N TRP A 107 -0.24 19.39 -15.93
CA TRP A 107 0.12 19.74 -17.30
C TRP A 107 -1.09 20.18 -18.13
N GLY A 108 -2.19 19.42 -18.08
CA GLY A 108 -3.44 19.75 -18.79
C GLY A 108 -4.03 21.07 -18.30
N ALA A 109 -4.08 21.28 -16.98
CA ALA A 109 -4.58 22.50 -16.38
C ALA A 109 -3.74 23.74 -16.77
N ALA A 110 -2.42 23.62 -16.83
CA ALA A 110 -1.55 24.70 -17.28
C ALA A 110 -1.86 25.13 -18.72
N ARG A 111 -2.39 24.23 -19.57
CA ARG A 111 -2.73 24.50 -20.97
C ARG A 111 -4.16 25.03 -21.15
N TRP A 112 -5.13 24.47 -20.39
CA TRP A 112 -6.55 24.78 -20.62
C TRP A 112 -7.17 25.65 -19.52
N LEU A 113 -6.57 25.69 -18.33
CA LEU A 113 -7.03 26.45 -17.18
C LEU A 113 -5.88 27.26 -16.54
N PRO A 114 -5.21 28.15 -17.28
CA PRO A 114 -3.98 28.84 -16.84
C PRO A 114 -4.15 29.71 -15.58
N ARG A 115 -5.40 30.03 -15.20
CA ARG A 115 -5.71 30.80 -13.99
C ARG A 115 -5.92 29.92 -12.75
N ALA A 116 -6.01 28.58 -12.90
CA ALA A 116 -6.22 27.70 -11.76
C ALA A 116 -4.90 27.50 -10.99
N PRO A 117 -4.90 27.66 -9.66
CA PRO A 117 -3.71 27.39 -8.84
C PRO A 117 -3.27 25.92 -8.98
N ALA A 118 -1.99 25.70 -9.24
CA ALA A 118 -1.44 24.34 -9.40
C ALA A 118 -1.72 23.46 -8.18
N GLN A 119 -1.67 24.02 -6.97
CA GLN A 119 -1.97 23.31 -5.73
C GLN A 119 -3.41 22.78 -5.68
N SER A 120 -4.39 23.56 -6.15
CA SER A 120 -5.79 23.12 -6.22
C SER A 120 -5.95 21.94 -7.19
N ILE A 121 -5.23 21.98 -8.33
CA ILE A 121 -5.24 20.86 -9.29
C ILE A 121 -4.63 19.59 -8.69
N VAL A 122 -3.52 19.73 -7.95
CA VAL A 122 -2.90 18.59 -7.24
C VAL A 122 -3.90 17.95 -6.28
N ILE A 123 -4.59 18.74 -5.45
CA ILE A 123 -5.55 18.26 -4.46
C ILE A 123 -6.73 17.56 -5.15
N VAL A 124 -7.31 18.19 -6.19
CA VAL A 124 -8.46 17.64 -6.93
C VAL A 124 -8.07 16.34 -7.66
N ALA A 125 -6.90 16.30 -8.32
CA ALA A 125 -6.42 15.11 -9.00
C ALA A 125 -6.13 13.96 -8.02
N THR A 126 -5.50 14.27 -6.88
CA THR A 126 -5.26 13.29 -5.81
C THR A 126 -6.58 12.73 -5.28
N ALA A 127 -7.58 13.59 -5.02
CA ALA A 127 -8.90 13.18 -4.58
C ALA A 127 -9.57 12.22 -5.56
N GLY A 128 -9.54 12.56 -6.86
CA GLY A 128 -10.11 11.73 -7.92
C GLY A 128 -9.49 10.32 -7.96
N ILE A 129 -8.17 10.24 -7.83
CA ILE A 129 -7.47 8.94 -7.79
C ILE A 129 -7.76 8.17 -6.51
N LEU A 130 -7.79 8.83 -5.35
CA LEU A 130 -8.14 8.16 -4.09
C LEU A 130 -9.58 7.63 -4.13
N GLY A 131 -10.52 8.40 -4.67
CA GLY A 131 -11.89 7.94 -4.89
C GLY A 131 -11.95 6.71 -5.81
N ALA A 132 -11.17 6.72 -6.89
CA ALA A 132 -11.06 5.59 -7.81
C ALA A 132 -10.42 4.36 -7.16
N MET A 133 -9.38 4.53 -6.36
CA MET A 133 -8.66 3.42 -5.73
C MET A 133 -9.46 2.70 -4.65
N PHE A 134 -10.16 3.48 -3.82
CA PHE A 134 -10.92 2.93 -2.70
C PHE A 134 -12.40 2.67 -3.04
N GLY A 135 -12.85 3.04 -4.24
CA GLY A 135 -14.24 2.88 -4.66
C GLY A 135 -15.25 3.74 -3.89
N THR A 136 -14.77 4.70 -3.09
CA THR A 136 -15.62 5.56 -2.26
C THR A 136 -15.08 6.99 -2.15
N PRO A 137 -15.92 8.01 -2.35
CA PRO A 137 -15.51 9.41 -2.18
C PRO A 137 -15.26 9.77 -0.72
N VAL A 138 -15.84 9.05 0.24
CA VAL A 138 -15.66 9.29 1.67
C VAL A 138 -14.20 9.12 2.08
N ALA A 139 -13.53 8.11 1.53
CA ALA A 139 -12.10 7.88 1.76
C ALA A 139 -11.25 9.10 1.42
N ALA A 140 -11.48 9.65 0.22
CA ALA A 140 -10.75 10.82 -0.25
C ALA A 140 -11.08 12.07 0.59
N ALA A 141 -12.35 12.27 0.95
CA ALA A 141 -12.77 13.41 1.78
C ALA A 141 -12.07 13.38 3.15
N LEU A 142 -12.11 12.24 3.85
CA LEU A 142 -11.51 12.10 5.17
C LEU A 142 -9.98 12.25 5.12
N LEU A 143 -9.31 11.62 4.18
CA LEU A 143 -7.87 11.78 4.01
C LEU A 143 -7.48 13.24 3.71
N LEU A 144 -8.26 13.92 2.87
CA LEU A 144 -8.01 15.32 2.55
C LEU A 144 -8.28 16.26 3.73
N THR A 145 -9.21 15.96 4.64
CA THR A 145 -9.35 16.76 5.87
C THR A 145 -8.07 16.77 6.69
N GLU A 146 -7.41 15.62 6.79
CA GLU A 146 -6.14 15.48 7.50
C GLU A 146 -5.02 16.26 6.79
N MET A 147 -4.89 16.09 5.48
CA MET A 147 -3.88 16.80 4.67
C MET A 147 -4.11 18.32 4.64
N LEU A 148 -5.36 18.78 4.48
CA LEU A 148 -5.69 20.18 4.40
C LEU A 148 -5.57 20.91 5.74
N SER A 149 -5.54 20.19 6.86
CA SER A 149 -5.30 20.78 8.18
C SER A 149 -3.92 21.45 8.28
N GLU A 150 -2.96 20.99 7.49
CA GLU A 150 -1.62 21.56 7.40
C GLU A 150 -1.61 22.90 6.61
N PHE A 151 -2.60 23.13 5.75
CA PHE A 151 -2.72 24.34 4.97
C PHE A 151 -3.64 25.36 5.64
N ARG A 152 -3.05 26.44 6.16
CA ARG A 152 -3.76 27.58 6.80
C ARG A 152 -4.49 28.46 5.77
N ALA A 153 -5.25 27.91 4.85
CA ALA A 153 -6.04 28.70 3.92
C ALA A 153 -7.36 29.17 4.58
N PRO A 154 -7.78 30.42 4.39
CA PRO A 154 -9.05 30.91 4.91
C PRO A 154 -10.23 30.21 4.23
N GLY A 155 -11.41 30.21 4.89
CA GLY A 155 -12.64 29.62 4.37
C GLY A 155 -13.11 28.37 5.14
N ALA A 156 -14.38 28.02 4.95
CA ALA A 156 -14.97 26.84 5.56
C ALA A 156 -14.34 25.55 5.00
N MET A 157 -14.23 24.52 5.81
CA MET A 157 -13.68 23.23 5.40
C MET A 157 -14.48 22.64 4.21
N TRP A 158 -15.79 22.84 4.21
CA TRP A 158 -16.66 22.40 3.11
C TRP A 158 -16.26 23.02 1.76
N ASP A 159 -15.97 24.32 1.74
CA ASP A 159 -15.58 25.01 0.49
C ASP A 159 -14.28 24.46 -0.09
N LYS A 160 -13.35 24.05 0.78
CA LYS A 160 -12.08 23.45 0.39
C LYS A 160 -12.24 22.00 -0.09
N LEU A 161 -13.20 21.26 0.44
CA LEU A 161 -13.43 19.86 0.12
C LEU A 161 -14.41 19.66 -1.04
N PHE A 162 -15.22 20.64 -1.41
CA PHE A 162 -16.28 20.47 -2.40
C PHE A 162 -15.75 19.95 -3.74
N ALA A 163 -14.79 20.65 -4.36
CA ALA A 163 -14.22 20.23 -5.64
C ALA A 163 -13.46 18.90 -5.55
N PRO A 164 -12.61 18.65 -4.54
CA PRO A 164 -12.03 17.35 -4.29
C PRO A 164 -13.06 16.23 -4.12
N LEU A 165 -14.15 16.48 -3.39
CA LEU A 165 -15.21 15.49 -3.18
C LEU A 165 -15.92 15.09 -4.48
N VAL A 166 -16.22 16.07 -5.33
CA VAL A 166 -16.79 15.83 -6.66
C VAL A 166 -15.84 15.00 -7.52
N ALA A 167 -14.55 15.33 -7.51
CA ALA A 167 -13.54 14.56 -8.24
C ALA A 167 -13.42 13.13 -7.71
N ALA A 168 -13.44 12.94 -6.40
CA ALA A 168 -13.41 11.62 -5.77
C ALA A 168 -14.66 10.81 -6.13
N GLY A 169 -15.84 11.44 -6.14
CA GLY A 169 -17.09 10.82 -6.58
C GLY A 169 -17.02 10.37 -8.04
N ALA A 170 -16.52 11.22 -8.92
CA ALA A 170 -16.32 10.87 -10.32
C ALA A 170 -15.34 9.70 -10.49
N GLY A 171 -14.21 9.71 -9.77
CA GLY A 171 -13.24 8.62 -9.77
C GLY A 171 -13.86 7.30 -9.30
N SER A 172 -14.61 7.34 -8.20
CA SER A 172 -15.31 6.17 -7.64
C SER A 172 -16.34 5.59 -8.64
N ILE A 173 -17.15 6.44 -9.27
CA ILE A 173 -18.14 6.02 -10.27
C ILE A 173 -17.46 5.34 -11.45
N VAL A 174 -16.37 5.91 -11.97
CA VAL A 174 -15.64 5.31 -13.10
C VAL A 174 -15.12 3.92 -12.72
N THR A 175 -14.55 3.75 -11.53
CA THR A 175 -14.04 2.46 -11.06
C THR A 175 -15.17 1.42 -10.94
N ILE A 176 -16.31 1.81 -10.38
CA ILE A 176 -17.50 0.91 -10.27
C ILE A 176 -18.01 0.51 -11.65
N LEU A 177 -18.12 1.46 -12.59
CA LEU A 177 -18.59 1.17 -13.95
C LEU A 177 -17.62 0.27 -14.75
N MET A 178 -16.32 0.33 -14.44
CA MET A 178 -15.31 -0.55 -15.04
C MET A 178 -15.22 -1.93 -14.37
N GLY A 179 -15.96 -2.16 -13.30
CA GLY A 179 -15.87 -3.39 -12.51
C GLY A 179 -14.55 -3.56 -11.76
N GLU A 180 -13.77 -2.48 -11.64
CA GLU A 180 -12.47 -2.47 -10.96
C GLU A 180 -12.66 -1.94 -9.53
N GLY A 181 -13.03 -2.78 -8.58
CA GLY A 181 -13.05 -2.45 -7.16
C GLY A 181 -11.85 -2.99 -6.40
N MET A 182 -11.56 -2.43 -5.23
CA MET A 182 -10.61 -3.05 -4.31
C MET A 182 -11.22 -4.36 -3.79
N ALA A 183 -10.55 -5.49 -4.06
CA ALA A 183 -10.92 -6.76 -3.48
C ALA A 183 -10.75 -6.69 -1.95
N LEU A 184 -11.85 -6.89 -1.22
CA LEU A 184 -11.86 -6.93 0.24
C LEU A 184 -12.23 -8.33 0.71
N PRO A 185 -11.57 -8.85 1.74
CA PRO A 185 -11.92 -10.15 2.30
C PRO A 185 -13.31 -10.09 2.95
N GLN A 186 -14.07 -11.16 2.79
CA GLN A 186 -15.35 -11.31 3.48
C GLN A 186 -15.11 -11.95 4.85
N LEU A 187 -15.35 -11.20 5.89
CA LEU A 187 -15.21 -11.67 7.26
C LEU A 187 -16.58 -12.02 7.86
N PRO A 188 -16.61 -12.93 8.87
CA PRO A 188 -17.85 -13.24 9.56
C PRO A 188 -18.51 -12.01 10.15
N ALA A 189 -19.84 -11.98 10.18
CA ALA A 189 -20.57 -10.87 10.81
C ALA A 189 -20.18 -10.75 12.29
N TYR A 190 -19.93 -9.52 12.74
CA TYR A 190 -19.56 -9.23 14.13
C TYR A 190 -20.61 -8.36 14.79
N SER A 191 -20.95 -8.69 16.04
CA SER A 191 -21.76 -7.88 16.95
C SER A 191 -21.00 -7.73 18.27
N LEU A 192 -21.02 -6.54 18.83
CA LEU A 192 -20.41 -6.27 20.14
C LEU A 192 -21.29 -6.87 21.24
N ASN A 193 -20.84 -7.97 21.83
CA ASN A 193 -21.58 -8.70 22.86
C ASN A 193 -20.90 -8.63 24.25
N ASN A 194 -19.62 -8.28 24.30
CA ASN A 194 -18.85 -8.33 25.54
C ASN A 194 -17.88 -7.13 25.65
N ALA A 195 -17.73 -6.59 26.84
CA ALA A 195 -16.74 -5.54 27.12
C ALA A 195 -15.29 -6.04 26.94
N ILE A 196 -15.04 -7.33 27.06
CA ILE A 196 -13.72 -7.97 26.79
C ILE A 196 -13.29 -7.75 25.34
N ASP A 197 -14.23 -7.69 24.41
CA ASP A 197 -13.94 -7.42 22.99
C ASP A 197 -13.28 -6.05 22.80
N VAL A 198 -13.67 -5.05 23.58
CA VAL A 198 -13.05 -3.71 23.53
C VAL A 198 -11.63 -3.74 24.04
N LEU A 199 -11.36 -4.49 25.12
CA LEU A 199 -9.99 -4.64 25.64
C LEU A 199 -9.09 -5.41 24.66
N SER A 200 -9.60 -6.47 24.06
CA SER A 200 -8.86 -7.22 23.04
C SER A 200 -8.59 -6.38 21.79
N ALA A 201 -9.56 -5.55 21.37
CA ALA A 201 -9.40 -4.60 20.27
C ALA A 201 -8.26 -3.59 20.52
N LEU A 202 -8.22 -3.01 21.74
CA LEU A 202 -7.14 -2.11 22.17
C LEU A 202 -5.78 -2.80 22.10
N ALA A 203 -5.69 -4.02 22.62
CA ALA A 203 -4.46 -4.80 22.63
C ALA A 203 -3.98 -5.16 21.21
N VAL A 204 -4.88 -5.66 20.37
CA VAL A 204 -4.56 -6.03 18.98
C VAL A 204 -4.10 -4.81 18.19
N ALA A 205 -4.80 -3.68 18.29
CA ALA A 205 -4.41 -2.45 17.63
C ALA A 205 -3.03 -1.95 18.09
N ALA A 206 -2.73 -2.04 19.38
CA ALA A 206 -1.43 -1.66 19.94
C ALA A 206 -0.30 -2.57 19.44
N VAL A 207 -0.51 -3.90 19.42
CA VAL A 207 0.46 -4.87 18.90
C VAL A 207 0.74 -4.61 17.42
N ALA A 208 -0.31 -4.41 16.62
CA ALA A 208 -0.18 -4.14 15.20
C ALA A 208 0.55 -2.81 14.92
N ALA A 209 0.23 -1.76 15.68
CA ALA A 209 0.93 -0.48 15.60
C ALA A 209 2.41 -0.63 16.00
N GLY A 210 2.71 -1.38 17.05
CA GLY A 210 4.07 -1.70 17.47
C GLY A 210 4.88 -2.41 16.38
N LEU A 211 4.29 -3.43 15.74
CA LEU A 211 4.92 -4.12 14.61
C LEU A 211 5.17 -3.17 13.43
N GLY A 212 4.20 -2.30 13.10
CA GLY A 212 4.35 -1.29 12.06
C GLY A 212 5.46 -0.28 12.36
N VAL A 213 5.58 0.15 13.63
CA VAL A 213 6.69 1.03 14.07
C VAL A 213 8.04 0.32 13.94
N LEU A 214 8.15 -0.94 14.35
CA LEU A 214 9.36 -1.74 14.16
C LEU A 214 9.72 -1.84 12.68
N THR A 215 8.73 -2.08 11.81
CA THR A 215 8.90 -2.07 10.35
C THR A 215 9.44 -0.73 9.87
N ALA A 216 8.86 0.38 10.33
CA ALA A 216 9.32 1.72 9.96
C ALA A 216 10.77 1.99 10.40
N MET A 217 11.16 1.54 11.58
CA MET A 217 12.53 1.68 12.11
C MET A 217 13.57 0.86 11.32
N CYS A 218 13.18 -0.28 10.76
CA CYS A 218 14.06 -1.13 9.97
C CYS A 218 14.32 -0.59 8.55
N LEU A 219 13.48 0.30 8.02
CA LEU A 219 13.62 0.81 6.65
C LEU A 219 14.92 1.60 6.43
N PRO A 220 15.31 2.61 7.24
CA PRO A 220 16.49 3.42 6.96
C PRO A 220 17.80 2.63 6.96
N PRO A 221 18.09 1.70 7.89
CA PRO A 221 19.32 0.90 7.84
C PRO A 221 19.35 -0.04 6.62
N LEU A 222 18.21 -0.67 6.29
CA LEU A 222 18.13 -1.57 5.13
C LEU A 222 18.27 -0.81 3.81
N HIS A 223 17.65 0.36 3.69
CA HIS A 223 17.81 1.24 2.54
C HIS A 223 19.29 1.63 2.34
N ARG A 224 19.98 2.04 3.41
CA ARG A 224 21.42 2.37 3.33
C ARG A 224 22.26 1.17 2.90
N LEU A 225 21.94 -0.02 3.40
CA LEU A 225 22.64 -1.25 3.04
C LEU A 225 22.50 -1.56 1.55
N LEU A 226 21.29 -1.52 1.00
CA LEU A 226 21.04 -1.79 -0.42
C LEU A 226 21.66 -0.70 -1.32
N HIS A 227 21.56 0.57 -0.94
CA HIS A 227 22.10 1.69 -1.72
C HIS A 227 23.63 1.81 -1.62
N SER A 228 24.30 1.07 -0.74
CA SER A 228 25.75 0.93 -0.77
C SER A 228 26.26 0.29 -2.07
N LEU A 229 25.39 -0.46 -2.78
CA LEU A 229 25.67 -1.05 -4.09
C LEU A 229 25.70 -0.02 -5.24
N ARG A 230 25.34 1.23 -4.99
CA ARG A 230 25.44 2.43 -5.86
C ARG A 230 24.71 2.35 -7.21
N HIS A 231 24.67 1.23 -7.89
CA HIS A 231 24.08 1.11 -9.22
C HIS A 231 22.62 0.61 -9.16
N PRO A 232 21.65 1.28 -9.82
CA PRO A 232 20.22 0.93 -9.74
C PRO A 232 19.93 -0.54 -10.12
N VAL A 233 20.55 -1.05 -11.16
CA VAL A 233 20.36 -2.44 -11.60
C VAL A 233 20.84 -3.42 -10.53
N ILE A 234 21.90 -3.08 -9.79
CA ILE A 234 22.47 -3.98 -8.78
C ILE A 234 21.59 -3.99 -7.53
N TYR A 235 21.26 -2.81 -6.95
CA TYR A 235 20.48 -2.80 -5.71
C TYR A 235 19.03 -3.26 -5.92
N LEU A 236 18.38 -2.95 -7.07
CA LEU A 236 17.05 -3.46 -7.41
C LEU A 236 17.09 -4.95 -7.76
N GLY A 237 18.11 -5.42 -8.50
CA GLY A 237 18.32 -6.84 -8.78
C GLY A 237 18.55 -7.65 -7.51
N THR A 238 19.37 -7.16 -6.58
CA THR A 238 19.58 -7.77 -5.25
C THR A 238 18.28 -7.76 -4.45
N GLY A 239 17.53 -6.66 -4.46
CA GLY A 239 16.19 -6.59 -3.85
C GLY A 239 15.25 -7.64 -4.43
N GLY A 240 15.22 -7.79 -5.76
CA GLY A 240 14.43 -8.80 -6.46
C GLY A 240 14.83 -10.24 -6.08
N LEU A 241 16.13 -10.51 -5.97
CA LEU A 241 16.64 -11.82 -5.51
C LEU A 241 16.16 -12.13 -4.07
N VAL A 242 16.29 -11.17 -3.16
CA VAL A 242 15.85 -11.36 -1.77
C VAL A 242 14.33 -11.54 -1.70
N LEU A 243 13.55 -10.78 -2.49
CA LEU A 243 12.11 -10.98 -2.61
C LEU A 243 11.76 -12.36 -3.15
N GLY A 244 12.53 -12.86 -4.13
CA GLY A 244 12.36 -14.20 -4.68
C GLY A 244 12.59 -15.29 -3.62
N LEU A 245 13.63 -15.15 -2.81
CA LEU A 245 13.90 -16.07 -1.70
C LEU A 245 12.79 -16.04 -0.63
N LEU A 246 12.32 -14.84 -0.27
CA LEU A 246 11.20 -14.67 0.66
C LEU A 246 9.91 -15.30 0.10
N GLY A 247 9.62 -15.07 -1.19
CA GLY A 247 8.46 -15.65 -1.86
C GLY A 247 8.53 -17.17 -1.98
N ALA A 248 9.73 -17.73 -2.20
CA ALA A 248 9.93 -19.19 -2.22
C ALA A 248 9.65 -19.84 -0.84
N ILE A 249 9.87 -19.13 0.26
CA ILE A 249 9.58 -19.59 1.62
C ILE A 249 8.10 -19.37 1.99
N GLY A 250 7.55 -18.18 1.62
CA GLY A 250 6.20 -17.77 2.03
C GLY A 250 5.08 -18.21 1.07
N GLY A 251 5.44 -18.71 -0.09
CA GLY A 251 4.50 -19.04 -1.14
C GLY A 251 3.97 -17.80 -1.90
N THR A 252 3.24 -18.04 -2.98
CA THR A 252 2.68 -17.02 -3.87
C THR A 252 1.75 -16.03 -3.17
N VAL A 253 1.08 -16.45 -2.09
CA VAL A 253 0.22 -15.59 -1.26
C VAL A 253 0.97 -14.40 -0.65
N THR A 254 2.30 -14.49 -0.47
CA THR A 254 3.13 -13.40 0.07
C THR A 254 3.63 -12.43 -1.00
N LEU A 255 3.42 -12.72 -2.28
CA LEU A 255 3.82 -11.88 -3.40
C LEU A 255 2.79 -10.77 -3.67
N PHE A 256 3.08 -9.93 -4.67
CA PHE A 256 2.20 -8.89 -5.19
C PHE A 256 1.80 -7.82 -4.16
N LYS A 257 0.85 -6.97 -4.54
CA LYS A 257 0.32 -5.86 -3.73
C LYS A 257 -0.37 -6.31 -2.43
N GLY A 258 -0.97 -7.53 -2.42
CA GLY A 258 -1.57 -8.11 -1.23
C GLY A 258 -3.09 -7.97 -1.12
N ALA A 259 -3.77 -7.16 -1.94
CA ALA A 259 -5.22 -6.99 -1.83
C ALA A 259 -5.97 -8.29 -2.16
N ASP A 260 -5.71 -8.86 -3.34
CA ASP A 260 -6.32 -10.10 -3.81
C ASP A 260 -5.88 -11.29 -2.93
N GLN A 261 -4.60 -11.31 -2.54
CA GLN A 261 -4.03 -12.30 -1.63
C GLN A 261 -4.64 -12.26 -0.22
N SER A 262 -5.15 -11.09 0.21
CA SER A 262 -5.87 -10.98 1.49
C SER A 262 -7.19 -11.74 1.47
N VAL A 263 -7.88 -11.74 0.33
CA VAL A 263 -9.11 -12.51 0.14
C VAL A 263 -8.82 -14.01 0.19
N GLU A 264 -7.81 -14.45 -0.56
CA GLU A 264 -7.35 -15.85 -0.56
C GLU A 264 -6.92 -16.31 0.84
N LEU A 265 -6.16 -15.48 1.56
CA LEU A 265 -5.68 -15.80 2.90
C LEU A 265 -6.83 -15.99 3.89
N VAL A 266 -7.85 -15.13 3.86
CA VAL A 266 -9.03 -15.25 4.73
C VAL A 266 -9.84 -16.51 4.41
N GLN A 267 -10.02 -16.84 3.13
CA GLN A 267 -10.73 -18.04 2.72
C GLN A 267 -10.04 -19.31 3.18
N ASN A 268 -8.71 -19.35 3.14
CA ASN A 268 -7.91 -20.50 3.53
C ASN A 268 -7.55 -20.54 5.03
N ALA A 269 -7.74 -19.44 5.76
CA ALA A 269 -7.36 -19.32 7.18
C ALA A 269 -7.87 -20.46 8.08
N PRO A 270 -9.12 -20.98 7.92
CA PRO A 270 -9.61 -22.06 8.76
C PRO A 270 -8.80 -23.36 8.68
N THR A 271 -8.07 -23.57 7.57
CA THR A 271 -7.23 -24.77 7.35
C THR A 271 -5.77 -24.55 7.70
N MET A 272 -5.37 -23.29 8.00
CA MET A 272 -3.99 -22.91 8.25
C MET A 272 -3.66 -22.97 9.75
N SER A 273 -2.46 -23.45 10.08
CA SER A 273 -1.95 -23.40 11.45
C SER A 273 -1.54 -21.98 11.85
N ALA A 274 -1.57 -21.68 13.16
CA ALA A 274 -1.09 -20.40 13.68
C ALA A 274 0.38 -20.13 13.27
N THR A 275 1.22 -21.15 13.27
CA THR A 275 2.62 -21.03 12.83
C THR A 275 2.74 -20.59 11.37
N HIS A 276 1.90 -21.13 10.49
CA HIS A 276 1.89 -20.75 9.08
C HIS A 276 1.42 -19.30 8.88
N LEU A 277 0.33 -18.89 9.56
CA LEU A 277 -0.16 -17.52 9.53
C LEU A 277 0.89 -16.52 10.06
N GLY A 278 1.59 -16.87 11.11
CA GLY A 278 2.73 -16.11 11.63
C GLY A 278 3.85 -15.98 10.60
N LEU A 279 4.24 -17.10 9.98
CA LEU A 279 5.26 -17.12 8.93
C LEU A 279 4.89 -16.17 7.76
N VAL A 280 3.66 -16.30 7.24
CA VAL A 280 3.13 -15.43 6.16
C VAL A 280 3.20 -13.96 6.56
N THR A 281 2.80 -13.63 7.79
CA THR A 281 2.85 -12.26 8.32
C THR A 281 4.28 -11.70 8.29
N PHE A 282 5.25 -12.43 8.86
CA PHE A 282 6.64 -11.97 8.94
C PHE A 282 7.33 -11.92 7.58
N ILE A 283 7.07 -12.87 6.69
CA ILE A 283 7.59 -12.85 5.33
C ILE A 283 7.06 -11.61 4.57
N LYS A 284 5.76 -11.31 4.72
CA LYS A 284 5.18 -10.13 4.04
C LYS A 284 5.74 -8.82 4.60
N VAL A 285 6.00 -8.73 5.89
CA VAL A 285 6.69 -7.58 6.51
C VAL A 285 8.10 -7.44 5.91
N ALA A 286 8.86 -8.53 5.82
CA ALA A 286 10.19 -8.53 5.23
C ALA A 286 10.15 -8.15 3.73
N ALA A 287 9.17 -8.67 2.99
CA ALA A 287 8.97 -8.35 1.57
C ALA A 287 8.63 -6.88 1.36
N LEU A 288 7.74 -6.28 2.19
CA LEU A 288 7.48 -4.84 2.17
C LEU A 288 8.75 -4.03 2.43
N LEU A 289 9.52 -4.40 3.46
CA LEU A 289 10.76 -3.71 3.81
C LEU A 289 11.79 -3.76 2.67
N VAL A 290 12.02 -4.93 2.10
CA VAL A 290 12.98 -5.12 1.00
C VAL A 290 12.51 -4.35 -0.24
N SER A 291 11.24 -4.44 -0.60
CA SER A 291 10.66 -3.73 -1.75
C SER A 291 10.82 -2.21 -1.61
N ALA A 292 10.51 -1.66 -0.43
CA ALA A 292 10.67 -0.23 -0.15
C ALA A 292 12.15 0.19 -0.08
N ALA A 293 12.99 -0.61 0.59
CA ALA A 293 14.42 -0.31 0.76
C ALA A 293 15.21 -0.40 -0.54
N ALA A 294 14.82 -1.29 -1.47
CA ALA A 294 15.40 -1.39 -2.79
C ALA A 294 14.86 -0.33 -3.77
N SER A 295 13.98 0.57 -3.33
CA SER A 295 13.39 1.63 -4.15
C SER A 295 12.57 1.14 -5.34
N PHE A 296 11.91 -0.01 -5.24
CA PHE A 296 10.89 -0.40 -6.20
C PHE A 296 9.77 0.65 -6.24
N ARG A 297 9.23 0.96 -7.41
CA ARG A 297 8.21 2.00 -7.60
C ARG A 297 6.84 1.48 -7.17
N GLY A 298 6.36 1.94 -6.00
CA GLY A 298 5.08 1.51 -5.46
C GLY A 298 4.72 2.18 -4.13
N GLY A 299 3.50 1.93 -3.65
CA GLY A 299 2.97 2.38 -2.37
C GLY A 299 3.02 1.29 -1.30
N ARG A 300 2.83 1.70 -0.06
CA ARG A 300 2.96 0.83 1.13
C ARG A 300 1.61 0.46 1.75
N ILE A 301 0.51 1.05 1.29
CA ILE A 301 -0.81 0.90 1.94
C ILE A 301 -1.40 -0.49 1.70
N PHE A 302 -1.42 -0.95 0.44
CA PHE A 302 -1.96 -2.30 0.14
C PHE A 302 -1.19 -3.44 0.79
N PRO A 303 0.16 -3.47 0.78
CA PRO A 303 0.89 -4.48 1.56
C PRO A 303 0.63 -4.37 3.06
N SER A 304 0.44 -3.15 3.59
CA SER A 304 0.11 -2.95 5.00
C SER A 304 -1.27 -3.50 5.36
N LEU A 305 -2.25 -3.38 4.46
CA LEU A 305 -3.56 -4.02 4.60
C LEU A 305 -3.39 -5.54 4.72
N PHE A 306 -2.65 -6.18 3.79
CA PHE A 306 -2.39 -7.62 3.85
C PHE A 306 -1.72 -8.04 5.16
N ILE A 307 -0.68 -7.32 5.59
CA ILE A 307 0.03 -7.62 6.84
C ILE A 307 -0.92 -7.51 8.03
N GLY A 308 -1.79 -6.49 8.05
CA GLY A 308 -2.82 -6.37 9.07
C GLY A 308 -3.81 -7.54 9.07
N VAL A 309 -4.28 -7.96 7.90
CA VAL A 309 -5.15 -9.14 7.76
C VAL A 309 -4.45 -10.40 8.27
N ALA A 310 -3.23 -10.67 7.80
CA ALA A 310 -2.46 -11.85 8.20
C ALA A 310 -2.17 -11.86 9.71
N LEU A 311 -1.79 -10.72 10.28
CA LEU A 311 -1.55 -10.56 11.72
C LEU A 311 -2.84 -10.77 12.53
N GLY A 312 -3.97 -10.24 12.07
CA GLY A 312 -5.26 -10.43 12.73
C GLY A 312 -5.69 -11.90 12.74
N LEU A 313 -5.52 -12.61 11.62
CA LEU A 313 -5.76 -14.04 11.53
C LEU A 313 -4.80 -14.85 12.42
N PHE A 314 -3.53 -14.46 12.47
CA PHE A 314 -2.53 -15.07 13.35
C PHE A 314 -2.92 -14.92 14.83
N ILE A 315 -3.33 -13.71 15.24
CA ILE A 315 -3.78 -13.44 16.63
C ILE A 315 -5.05 -14.24 16.95
N ASN A 316 -6.03 -14.29 16.05
CA ASN A 316 -7.25 -15.10 16.23
C ASN A 316 -6.93 -16.59 16.36
N ALA A 317 -5.97 -17.10 15.56
CA ALA A 317 -5.54 -18.51 15.66
C ALA A 317 -4.81 -18.83 16.98
N LEU A 318 -4.07 -17.86 17.56
CA LEU A 318 -3.42 -17.99 18.86
C LEU A 318 -4.40 -17.86 20.03
N ILE A 319 -5.39 -16.97 19.90
CA ILE A 319 -6.36 -16.64 20.94
C ILE A 319 -7.77 -16.73 20.35
N PRO A 320 -8.34 -17.94 20.23
CA PRO A 320 -9.66 -18.13 19.60
C PRO A 320 -10.82 -17.39 20.30
N GLY A 321 -10.59 -16.88 21.51
CA GLY A 321 -11.55 -16.03 22.24
C GLY A 321 -11.74 -14.64 21.65
N ILE A 322 -10.83 -14.17 20.77
CA ILE A 322 -10.97 -12.87 20.08
C ILE A 322 -11.68 -13.11 18.74
N PRO A 323 -12.84 -12.49 18.47
CA PRO A 323 -13.53 -12.66 17.19
C PRO A 323 -12.64 -12.31 15.99
N MET A 324 -12.62 -13.17 14.95
CA MET A 324 -11.78 -13.01 13.76
C MET A 324 -11.91 -11.62 13.14
N THR A 325 -13.14 -11.15 12.91
CA THR A 325 -13.42 -9.83 12.32
C THR A 325 -12.84 -8.70 13.14
N LEU A 326 -12.94 -8.78 14.45
CA LEU A 326 -12.38 -7.79 15.37
C LEU A 326 -10.85 -7.80 15.34
N ALA A 327 -10.24 -8.98 15.43
CA ALA A 327 -8.79 -9.15 15.38
C ALA A 327 -8.22 -8.60 14.05
N VAL A 328 -8.81 -8.96 12.92
CA VAL A 328 -8.37 -8.51 11.59
C VAL A 328 -8.55 -7.00 11.43
N ALA A 329 -9.73 -6.46 11.77
CA ALA A 329 -9.98 -5.03 11.62
C ALA A 329 -9.04 -4.18 12.48
N CYS A 330 -8.83 -4.55 13.75
CA CYS A 330 -7.94 -3.83 14.66
C CYS A 330 -6.46 -3.95 14.24
N ALA A 331 -6.05 -5.12 13.75
CA ALA A 331 -4.68 -5.30 13.25
C ALA A 331 -4.43 -4.50 11.97
N VAL A 332 -5.38 -4.49 11.02
CA VAL A 332 -5.31 -3.63 9.82
C VAL A 332 -5.20 -2.17 10.22
N MET A 333 -6.09 -1.69 11.11
CA MET A 333 -6.07 -0.31 11.57
C MET A 333 -4.72 0.06 12.19
N GLY A 334 -4.23 -0.73 13.15
CA GLY A 334 -2.99 -0.44 13.85
C GLY A 334 -1.77 -0.43 12.94
N TYR A 335 -1.65 -1.41 12.03
CA TYR A 335 -0.51 -1.51 11.14
C TYR A 335 -0.54 -0.43 10.04
N VAL A 336 -1.70 -0.22 9.38
CA VAL A 336 -1.87 0.84 8.37
C VAL A 336 -1.61 2.22 8.97
N LEU A 337 -2.07 2.48 10.21
CA LEU A 337 -1.81 3.71 10.92
C LEU A 337 -0.30 3.96 11.13
N ALA A 338 0.43 2.93 11.53
CA ALA A 338 1.87 3.05 11.78
C ALA A 338 2.67 3.33 10.50
N ILE A 339 2.27 2.74 9.37
CA ILE A 339 2.96 2.90 8.09
C ILE A 339 2.52 4.17 7.36
N GLY A 340 1.21 4.42 7.27
CA GLY A 340 0.61 5.51 6.48
C GLY A 340 0.52 6.84 7.21
N ARG A 341 0.57 6.85 8.54
CA ARG A 341 0.45 8.06 9.40
C ARG A 341 -0.85 8.84 9.22
N SER A 342 -1.87 8.23 8.65
CA SER A 342 -3.20 8.82 8.52
C SER A 342 -4.21 8.03 9.34
N GLY A 343 -4.81 8.70 10.34
CA GLY A 343 -5.82 8.10 11.21
C GLY A 343 -7.10 7.77 10.46
N TRP A 344 -7.56 8.67 9.61
CA TRP A 344 -8.76 8.48 8.82
C TRP A 344 -8.62 7.36 7.79
N LEU A 345 -7.47 7.28 7.12
CA LEU A 345 -7.20 6.21 6.15
C LEU A 345 -7.19 4.84 6.84
N ALA A 346 -6.54 4.74 8.01
CA ALA A 346 -6.45 3.51 8.78
C ALA A 346 -7.83 3.03 9.25
N LEU A 347 -8.65 3.93 9.81
CA LEU A 347 -10.01 3.64 10.24
C LEU A 347 -10.89 3.19 9.07
N LEU A 348 -10.81 3.90 7.93
CA LEU A 348 -11.62 3.61 6.77
C LEU A 348 -11.28 2.23 6.17
N ILE A 349 -9.99 1.93 6.00
CA ILE A 349 -9.56 0.64 5.45
C ILE A 349 -9.99 -0.49 6.39
N ALA A 350 -9.80 -0.32 7.71
CA ALA A 350 -10.21 -1.31 8.70
C ALA A 350 -11.74 -1.52 8.72
N ALA A 351 -12.52 -0.45 8.64
CA ALA A 351 -13.98 -0.53 8.57
C ALA A 351 -14.46 -1.20 7.28
N ALA A 352 -13.81 -0.90 6.14
CA ALA A 352 -14.10 -1.53 4.86
C ALA A 352 -13.79 -3.04 4.88
N VAL A 353 -12.66 -3.44 5.46
CA VAL A 353 -12.28 -4.85 5.64
C VAL A 353 -13.24 -5.57 6.58
N ALA A 354 -13.68 -4.92 7.66
CA ALA A 354 -14.63 -5.51 8.61
C ALA A 354 -16.01 -5.74 8.00
N GLY A 355 -16.43 -4.92 7.04
CA GLY A 355 -17.75 -5.02 6.40
C GLY A 355 -18.95 -4.85 7.35
N SER A 356 -18.73 -4.46 8.60
CA SER A 356 -19.75 -4.35 9.64
C SER A 356 -19.72 -2.99 10.34
N PRO A 357 -20.85 -2.25 10.38
CA PRO A 357 -20.93 -0.97 11.10
C PRO A 357 -20.66 -1.09 12.60
N ALA A 358 -20.96 -2.26 13.19
CA ALA A 358 -20.75 -2.49 14.63
C ALA A 358 -19.27 -2.41 15.04
N VAL A 359 -18.36 -2.77 14.13
CA VAL A 359 -16.92 -2.70 14.38
C VAL A 359 -16.42 -1.27 14.41
N LEU A 360 -17.03 -0.34 13.68
CA LEU A 360 -16.55 1.04 13.58
C LEU A 360 -16.49 1.74 14.93
N GLY A 361 -17.51 1.55 15.77
CA GLY A 361 -17.51 2.12 17.12
C GLY A 361 -16.35 1.61 17.98
N VAL A 362 -16.04 0.31 17.86
CA VAL A 362 -14.90 -0.29 18.58
C VAL A 362 -13.58 0.21 18.02
N LEU A 363 -13.45 0.34 16.69
CA LEU A 363 -12.24 0.87 16.04
C LEU A 363 -11.95 2.32 16.49
N CYS A 364 -12.97 3.17 16.63
CA CYS A 364 -12.81 4.54 17.12
C CYS A 364 -12.25 4.62 18.55
N ILE A 365 -12.43 3.58 19.36
CA ILE A 365 -11.83 3.48 20.69
C ILE A 365 -10.45 2.81 20.59
N ALA A 366 -10.35 1.74 19.83
CA ALA A 366 -9.13 0.95 19.68
C ALA A 366 -7.98 1.70 18.99
N ILE A 367 -8.26 2.76 18.24
CA ILE A 367 -7.22 3.60 17.63
C ILE A 367 -6.39 4.35 18.69
N LEU A 368 -6.90 4.58 19.89
CA LEU A 368 -6.22 5.37 20.92
C LEU A 368 -4.82 4.84 21.28
N PRO A 369 -4.64 3.58 21.73
CA PRO A 369 -3.31 3.08 22.05
C PRO A 369 -2.40 3.00 20.80
N ALA A 370 -2.95 2.66 19.65
CA ALA A 370 -2.20 2.66 18.40
C ALA A 370 -1.67 4.05 18.06
N TRP A 371 -2.50 5.08 18.19
CA TRP A 371 -2.11 6.47 17.97
C TRP A 371 -1.02 6.94 18.93
N LEU A 372 -1.14 6.63 20.23
CA LEU A 372 -0.15 6.98 21.24
C LEU A 372 1.23 6.34 20.96
N ILE A 373 1.26 5.10 20.47
CA ILE A 373 2.49 4.43 20.05
C ILE A 373 3.09 5.15 18.82
N VAL A 374 2.26 5.46 17.85
CA VAL A 374 2.67 5.98 16.55
C VAL A 374 3.14 7.43 16.62
N THR A 375 2.52 8.31 17.42
CA THR A 375 2.84 9.75 17.48
C THR A 375 4.30 10.04 17.85
N ARG A 376 4.93 9.20 18.65
CA ARG A 376 6.32 9.36 19.10
C ARG A 376 7.33 8.55 18.28
N ALA A 377 6.86 7.72 17.36
CA ALA A 377 7.69 6.83 16.58
C ALA A 377 8.14 7.48 15.25
N PRO A 378 9.21 7.03 14.61
CA PRO A 378 9.61 7.50 13.29
C PRO A 378 8.61 7.08 12.22
N GLN A 379 8.46 7.89 11.18
CA GLN A 379 7.71 7.53 9.98
C GLN A 379 8.51 6.52 9.15
N MET A 380 7.81 5.70 8.35
CA MET A 380 8.47 4.79 7.39
C MET A 380 9.01 5.56 6.17
N ILE A 381 9.89 6.52 6.42
CA ILE A 381 10.52 7.39 5.42
C ILE A 381 12.00 7.53 5.72
N VAL A 382 12.82 7.45 4.69
CA VAL A 382 14.24 7.76 4.76
C VAL A 382 14.43 9.27 4.57
N ARG A 383 14.72 9.99 5.65
CA ARG A 383 15.00 11.43 5.58
C ARG A 383 16.47 11.63 5.17
N ASN A 384 16.71 12.41 4.12
CA ASN A 384 18.06 12.88 3.80
C ASN A 384 18.53 13.83 4.89
N ARG A 385 19.65 13.50 5.53
CA ARG A 385 20.25 14.34 6.61
C ARG A 385 20.62 15.75 6.13
N GLU A 386 20.83 15.96 4.84
CA GLU A 386 21.17 17.26 4.26
C GLU A 386 20.00 18.24 4.20
N ALA A 387 18.75 17.76 4.16
CA ALA A 387 17.55 18.60 4.14
C ALA A 387 17.10 19.09 5.53
N VAL A 388 17.70 18.61 6.62
CA VAL A 388 17.38 18.99 7.99
C VAL A 388 18.35 20.08 8.52
N ALA A 389 19.43 20.34 7.79
CA ALA A 389 20.46 21.32 8.15
C ALA A 389 20.36 22.66 7.38
N ALA A 390 19.36 22.81 6.51
CA ALA A 390 19.03 24.04 5.79
C ALA A 390 17.65 24.56 6.24
#